data_968eed505f46ce7a92f31a62d14e6d4e
#
_entry.id   968eed505f46ce7a92f31a62d14e6d4e
#
_cell.length_a   1.000
_cell.length_b   1.000
_cell.length_c   1.000
_cell.angle_alpha   90.00
_cell.angle_beta   90.00
_cell.angle_gamma   90.00
#
_symmetry.space_group_name_H-M   'P 1'
#
loop_
_entity.id
_entity.type
_entity.pdbx_description
1 polymer ?
#
loop_
_entity_poly.entity_id
_entity_poly.type
_entity_poly.pdbx_seq_one_letter_code
_entity_poly.pdbx_strand_id
1 'polypeptide(L)'
;MLHAASTKSGAPLPWFYPGYSWSFGTWRGFCSHLTLWIWLFTCTNIIRTNASPSNDVNLLDSRSVMGDLGWIAYPKNGWEEIGEVDENYAPIHTYQVCKVMDQNQNNWLVTSWISNEGASRIFIELKFTLRDCNSLPGGLGTCKETFNVYYFQSNEKDGRNIRENQYVKIDTIAADESFTELDLGDRVMKLNTEVRDVGPLTKKGFYLAFQDVGACIALVSVRVYYKKCTSVVRNLALFPDTITGADSSQLLEVSGKCVNYSVTDESPKMHCSAEGEWLVPIGKCMCQEGYEEKNNTCQRRT
;
A
#
# COMPACT_ATOMS: atom_id res chain seq x y z
N MET A 1 16.64 -61.26 -22.54
CA MET A 1 15.58 -61.99 -23.29
C MET A 1 14.51 -60.96 -23.52
N LEU A 2 14.46 -60.27 -24.68
CA LEU A 2 13.67 -60.62 -25.85
C LEU A 2 12.18 -60.44 -25.55
N HIS A 3 11.35 -59.73 -26.21
CA HIS A 3 11.22 -59.11 -27.53
C HIS A 3 10.09 -58.05 -27.40
N ALA A 4 10.12 -56.88 -27.88
CA ALA A 4 10.05 -56.44 -29.29
C ALA A 4 8.62 -56.52 -29.92
N ALA A 5 8.34 -55.41 -30.54
CA ALA A 5 7.55 -55.17 -31.75
C ALA A 5 6.04 -54.92 -31.57
N SER A 6 5.40 -54.07 -32.24
CA SER A 6 5.57 -53.35 -33.49
C SER A 6 4.19 -52.83 -33.98
N THR A 7 4.17 -51.61 -34.46
CA THR A 7 3.53 -51.08 -35.69
C THR A 7 1.99 -51.14 -35.87
N LYS A 8 1.35 -50.07 -36.24
CA LYS A 8 1.02 -49.46 -37.55
C LYS A 8 -0.23 -48.57 -37.41
N SER A 9 -0.14 -47.34 -37.74
CA SER A 9 -0.52 -46.65 -38.98
C SER A 9 -2.02 -46.61 -39.32
N GLY A 10 -2.50 -45.40 -39.58
CA GLY A 10 -3.73 -45.19 -40.33
C GLY A 10 -4.41 -43.86 -40.15
N ALA A 11 -3.95 -42.84 -40.86
CA ALA A 11 -4.87 -41.79 -41.34
C ALA A 11 -5.60 -42.32 -42.60
N PRO A 12 -6.73 -41.78 -43.00
CA PRO A 12 -6.80 -40.53 -43.76
C PRO A 12 -8.08 -39.70 -43.57
N LEU A 13 -7.94 -38.45 -44.03
CA LEU A 13 -8.83 -37.40 -44.53
C LEU A 13 -10.02 -37.89 -45.41
N PRO A 14 -10.84 -36.99 -45.96
CA PRO A 14 -11.57 -35.77 -45.54
C PRO A 14 -13.05 -35.84 -45.97
N TRP A 15 -13.92 -34.92 -45.56
CA TRP A 15 -15.16 -34.63 -46.29
C TRP A 15 -15.45 -33.16 -46.42
N PHE A 16 -15.74 -32.82 -47.63
CA PHE A 16 -15.99 -31.55 -48.31
C PHE A 16 -17.33 -30.89 -47.92
N TYR A 17 -17.35 -29.57 -47.88
CA TYR A 17 -18.26 -28.48 -48.32
C TYR A 17 -19.75 -28.78 -48.61
N PRO A 18 -20.66 -27.78 -48.55
CA PRO A 18 -20.67 -26.54 -49.29
C PRO A 18 -21.13 -25.30 -48.51
N GLY A 19 -20.66 -24.08 -48.72
CA GLY A 19 -20.94 -23.19 -49.82
C GLY A 19 -22.16 -22.30 -49.53
N TYR A 20 -21.97 -21.08 -48.97
CA TYR A 20 -22.90 -19.95 -49.21
C TYR A 20 -22.12 -18.70 -49.59
N SER A 21 -22.30 -18.33 -50.84
CA SER A 21 -21.92 -17.03 -51.40
C SER A 21 -22.93 -15.98 -50.97
N TRP A 22 -22.42 -14.84 -50.44
CA TRP A 22 -23.18 -13.62 -50.39
C TRP A 22 -22.44 -12.50 -51.14
N SER A 23 -23.14 -11.90 -52.04
CA SER A 23 -22.73 -10.91 -53.04
C SER A 23 -22.24 -9.61 -52.42
N PHE A 24 -21.23 -9.06 -53.07
CA PHE A 24 -20.76 -7.68 -52.89
C PHE A 24 -21.86 -6.68 -53.22
N GLY A 25 -22.32 -5.96 -52.20
CA GLY A 25 -23.07 -4.73 -52.35
C GLY A 25 -22.16 -3.56 -52.03
N THR A 26 -21.78 -2.83 -53.07
CA THR A 26 -21.03 -1.57 -52.96
C THR A 26 -21.88 -0.51 -52.31
N TRP A 27 -21.53 -0.13 -51.06
CA TRP A 27 -21.99 1.13 -50.50
C TRP A 27 -20.79 2.07 -50.33
N ARG A 28 -20.65 3.01 -51.24
CA ARG A 28 -19.86 4.22 -51.04
C ARG A 28 -20.61 5.08 -50.02
N GLY A 29 -20.15 5.10 -48.78
CA GLY A 29 -20.61 6.03 -47.77
C GLY A 29 -19.41 6.80 -47.24
N PHE A 30 -19.37 8.09 -47.58
CA PHE A 30 -18.45 9.08 -47.01
C PHE A 30 -18.61 9.09 -45.50
N CYS A 31 -17.73 8.41 -44.78
CA CYS A 31 -17.51 8.67 -43.34
C CYS A 31 -16.44 9.75 -43.24
N SER A 32 -16.90 10.95 -42.98
CA SER A 32 -16.04 12.10 -42.78
C SER A 32 -15.07 11.88 -41.61
N HIS A 33 -13.81 12.17 -41.87
CA HIS A 33 -12.73 12.13 -40.84
C HIS A 33 -13.02 12.97 -39.59
N LEU A 34 -14.05 13.78 -39.57
CA LEU A 34 -14.45 14.59 -38.39
C LEU A 34 -15.06 13.76 -37.26
N THR A 35 -15.77 12.66 -37.53
CA THR A 35 -16.42 11.86 -36.49
C THR A 35 -15.42 11.01 -35.68
N LEU A 36 -14.33 10.58 -36.34
CA LEU A 36 -13.26 9.82 -35.64
C LEU A 36 -12.48 10.69 -34.66
N TRP A 37 -12.27 11.97 -35.01
CA TRP A 37 -11.57 12.92 -34.10
C TRP A 37 -12.43 13.30 -32.89
N ILE A 38 -13.74 13.40 -33.03
CA ILE A 38 -14.66 13.68 -31.93
C ILE A 38 -14.71 12.50 -30.96
N TRP A 39 -14.70 11.25 -31.47
CA TRP A 39 -14.64 10.06 -30.59
C TRP A 39 -13.30 9.90 -29.87
N LEU A 40 -12.18 10.22 -30.49
CA LEU A 40 -10.86 10.22 -29.85
C LEU A 40 -10.76 11.32 -28.80
N PHE A 41 -11.31 12.50 -29.02
CA PHE A 41 -11.33 13.59 -28.04
C PHE A 41 -12.28 13.34 -26.86
N THR A 42 -13.37 12.63 -27.06
CA THR A 42 -14.28 12.27 -25.95
C THR A 42 -13.77 11.10 -25.13
N CYS A 43 -13.04 10.13 -25.71
CA CYS A 43 -12.42 9.05 -24.96
C CYS A 43 -11.22 9.50 -24.11
N THR A 44 -10.48 10.52 -24.51
CA THR A 44 -9.34 11.02 -23.71
C THR A 44 -9.75 11.88 -22.51
N ASN A 45 -11.02 12.31 -22.43
CA ASN A 45 -11.52 13.10 -21.30
C ASN A 45 -12.25 12.28 -20.21
N ILE A 46 -12.41 10.97 -20.37
CA ILE A 46 -13.18 10.13 -19.40
C ILE A 46 -12.28 9.42 -18.39
N ILE A 47 -10.95 9.45 -18.54
CA ILE A 47 -10.05 8.88 -17.52
C ILE A 47 -9.28 10.00 -16.78
N ARG A 48 -10.01 10.99 -16.28
CA ARG A 48 -9.62 11.62 -15.02
C ARG A 48 -10.37 10.87 -13.93
N THR A 49 -9.83 9.74 -13.51
CA THR A 49 -10.12 9.21 -12.19
C THR A 49 -9.75 10.32 -11.21
N ASN A 50 -10.75 10.99 -10.67
CA ASN A 50 -10.59 11.78 -9.46
C ASN A 50 -10.20 10.77 -8.38
N ALA A 51 -8.91 10.45 -8.27
CA ALA A 51 -8.37 9.85 -7.07
C ALA A 51 -8.73 10.85 -5.96
N SER A 52 -9.62 10.47 -5.06
CA SER A 52 -9.85 11.27 -3.86
C SER A 52 -8.48 11.49 -3.22
N PRO A 53 -8.16 12.70 -2.75
CA PRO A 53 -6.87 12.94 -2.13
C PRO A 53 -6.70 11.90 -1.03
N SER A 54 -5.62 11.11 -1.11
CA SER A 54 -5.32 10.12 -0.09
C SER A 54 -5.11 10.85 1.23
N ASN A 55 -5.84 10.45 2.26
CA ASN A 55 -5.68 10.96 3.61
C ASN A 55 -4.42 10.42 4.29
N ASP A 56 -3.74 9.49 3.63
CA ASP A 56 -2.49 8.88 4.07
C ASP A 56 -1.29 9.72 3.63
N VAL A 57 -0.35 9.91 4.54
CA VAL A 57 0.94 10.55 4.27
C VAL A 57 2.04 9.53 4.54
N ASN A 58 2.78 9.16 3.50
CA ASN A 58 3.86 8.18 3.61
C ASN A 58 5.07 8.77 4.34
N LEU A 59 5.56 8.05 5.34
CA LEU A 59 6.83 8.29 6.02
C LEU A 59 7.95 7.40 5.45
N LEU A 60 7.60 6.20 5.04
CA LEU A 60 8.44 5.24 4.36
C LEU A 60 7.59 4.44 3.36
N ASP A 61 8.12 4.23 2.18
CA ASP A 61 7.59 3.27 1.21
C ASP A 61 8.77 2.61 0.51
N SER A 62 9.07 1.35 0.87
CA SER A 62 10.23 0.62 0.36
C SER A 62 10.20 0.41 -1.15
N ARG A 63 9.02 0.46 -1.78
CA ARG A 63 8.86 0.34 -3.24
C ARG A 63 9.18 1.63 -3.98
N SER A 64 9.09 2.78 -3.33
CA SER A 64 9.34 4.08 -3.94
C SER A 64 10.79 4.55 -3.84
N VAL A 65 11.62 3.87 -3.04
CA VAL A 65 13.03 4.22 -2.85
C VAL A 65 13.86 3.68 -4.01
N MET A 66 14.52 4.59 -4.72
CA MET A 66 15.45 4.23 -5.80
C MET A 66 16.88 4.17 -5.24
N GLY A 67 17.30 3.03 -4.74
CA GLY A 67 18.63 2.83 -4.15
C GLY A 67 18.57 2.08 -2.83
N ASP A 68 19.71 1.94 -2.16
CA ASP A 68 19.83 1.22 -0.90
C ASP A 68 18.89 1.79 0.19
N LEU A 69 18.09 0.95 0.80
CA LEU A 69 17.22 1.30 1.94
C LEU A 69 18.04 1.55 3.23
N GLY A 70 19.31 1.12 3.27
CA GLY A 70 20.19 1.28 4.43
C GLY A 70 19.72 0.48 5.65
N TRP A 71 18.95 -0.59 5.45
CA TRP A 71 18.50 -1.46 6.54
C TRP A 71 19.63 -2.40 6.96
N ILE A 72 19.60 -2.80 8.22
CA ILE A 72 20.69 -3.59 8.81
C ILE A 72 20.16 -4.94 9.23
N ALA A 73 20.79 -6.00 8.70
CA ALA A 73 20.56 -7.39 9.12
C ALA A 73 21.50 -7.76 10.28
N TYR A 74 20.97 -8.41 11.31
CA TYR A 74 21.71 -8.98 12.41
C TYR A 74 21.18 -10.38 12.75
N PRO A 75 22.01 -11.42 12.68
CA PRO A 75 23.40 -11.43 12.16
C PRO A 75 23.44 -11.03 10.68
N LYS A 76 24.61 -10.60 10.19
CA LYS A 76 24.77 -10.10 8.80
C LYS A 76 24.32 -11.08 7.72
N ASN A 77 24.40 -12.36 8.00
CA ASN A 77 23.98 -13.44 7.12
C ASN A 77 22.53 -13.89 7.40
N GLY A 78 21.77 -13.17 8.21
CA GLY A 78 20.36 -13.45 8.50
C GLY A 78 19.47 -13.12 7.30
N TRP A 79 19.01 -11.88 7.26
CA TRP A 79 18.22 -11.36 6.14
C TRP A 79 19.13 -10.96 4.98
N GLU A 80 18.68 -11.25 3.77
CA GLU A 80 19.36 -10.88 2.52
C GLU A 80 18.48 -9.94 1.72
N GLU A 81 19.06 -8.87 1.19
CA GLU A 81 18.40 -7.98 0.25
C GLU A 81 18.51 -8.54 -1.17
N ILE A 82 17.38 -8.63 -1.87
CA ILE A 82 17.31 -9.09 -3.26
C ILE A 82 16.60 -8.01 -4.08
N GLY A 83 17.26 -7.62 -5.17
CA GLY A 83 16.65 -6.77 -6.18
C GLY A 83 15.72 -7.61 -7.06
N GLU A 84 14.45 -7.29 -7.04
CA GLU A 84 13.41 -7.91 -7.86
C GLU A 84 12.72 -6.84 -8.72
N VAL A 85 11.78 -7.24 -9.55
CA VAL A 85 10.93 -6.34 -10.31
C VAL A 85 9.46 -6.63 -9.99
N ASP A 86 8.68 -5.57 -9.89
CA ASP A 86 7.23 -5.70 -9.71
C ASP A 86 6.52 -6.06 -11.03
N GLU A 87 5.19 -6.14 -10.98
CA GLU A 87 4.32 -6.44 -12.11
C GLU A 87 4.39 -5.39 -13.25
N ASN A 88 4.97 -4.21 -12.99
CA ASN A 88 5.18 -3.13 -13.96
C ASN A 88 6.65 -3.03 -14.42
N TYR A 89 7.48 -4.03 -14.09
CA TYR A 89 8.92 -4.05 -14.32
C TYR A 89 9.69 -2.93 -13.60
N ALA A 90 9.12 -2.35 -12.55
CA ALA A 90 9.82 -1.41 -11.69
C ALA A 90 10.68 -2.18 -10.66
N PRO A 91 11.93 -1.75 -10.43
CA PRO A 91 12.80 -2.39 -9.45
C PRO A 91 12.25 -2.21 -8.04
N ILE A 92 12.23 -3.28 -7.26
CA ILE A 92 11.83 -3.29 -5.85
C ILE A 92 12.89 -3.95 -4.99
N HIS A 93 12.97 -3.51 -3.73
CA HIS A 93 13.83 -4.10 -2.71
C HIS A 93 13.04 -5.11 -1.89
N THR A 94 13.44 -6.37 -1.97
CA THR A 94 12.85 -7.47 -1.21
C THR A 94 13.87 -7.99 -0.22
N TYR A 95 13.50 -8.12 1.04
CA TYR A 95 14.32 -8.75 2.07
C TYR A 95 13.82 -10.14 2.36
N GLN A 96 14.69 -11.13 2.27
CA GLN A 96 14.32 -12.53 2.52
C GLN A 96 15.20 -13.18 3.57
N VAL A 97 14.63 -14.19 4.23
CA VAL A 97 15.35 -15.15 5.08
C VAL A 97 14.68 -16.50 4.96
N CYS A 98 15.49 -17.56 4.79
CA CYS A 98 15.00 -18.94 4.70
C CYS A 98 16.09 -19.91 5.20
N LYS A 99 16.26 -19.97 6.52
CA LYS A 99 17.28 -20.83 7.18
C LYS A 99 16.64 -21.90 8.05
N VAL A 100 15.55 -22.46 7.58
CA VAL A 100 14.69 -23.39 8.34
C VAL A 100 15.38 -24.66 8.84
N MET A 101 16.58 -24.98 8.31
CA MET A 101 17.40 -26.11 8.74
C MET A 101 18.25 -25.80 9.96
N ASP A 102 18.49 -24.53 10.28
CA ASP A 102 19.33 -24.12 11.39
C ASP A 102 18.49 -24.05 12.68
N GLN A 103 19.06 -24.48 13.78
CA GLN A 103 18.39 -24.38 15.09
C GLN A 103 18.60 -23.00 15.72
N ASN A 104 17.67 -22.60 16.59
CA ASN A 104 17.76 -21.37 17.38
C ASN A 104 17.90 -20.10 16.54
N GLN A 105 17.12 -20.00 15.47
CA GLN A 105 17.09 -18.82 14.62
C GLN A 105 16.68 -17.56 15.41
N ASN A 106 17.44 -16.49 15.21
CA ASN A 106 17.14 -15.16 15.75
C ASN A 106 17.69 -14.10 14.78
N ASN A 107 17.00 -13.90 13.68
CA ASN A 107 17.45 -13.03 12.60
C ASN A 107 16.64 -11.72 12.62
N TRP A 108 17.33 -10.61 12.86
CA TRP A 108 16.75 -9.27 12.91
C TRP A 108 17.04 -8.49 11.64
N LEU A 109 16.06 -7.78 11.14
CA LEU A 109 16.18 -6.77 10.09
C LEU A 109 15.66 -5.46 10.65
N VAL A 110 16.50 -4.44 10.69
CA VAL A 110 16.17 -3.13 11.28
C VAL A 110 16.21 -2.06 10.20
N THR A 111 15.15 -1.26 10.13
CA THR A 111 15.06 -0.15 9.17
C THR A 111 16.04 0.96 9.52
N SER A 112 16.28 1.87 8.57
CA SER A 112 16.80 3.19 8.88
C SER A 112 15.83 3.97 9.79
N TRP A 113 16.33 5.03 10.45
CA TRP A 113 15.49 5.88 11.30
C TRP A 113 14.40 6.57 10.47
N ILE A 114 13.16 6.51 10.95
CA ILE A 114 11.99 7.09 10.31
C ILE A 114 11.49 8.26 11.16
N SER A 115 11.37 9.45 10.56
CA SER A 115 10.74 10.60 11.22
C SER A 115 9.23 10.36 11.34
N ASN A 116 8.63 10.71 12.47
CA ASN A 116 7.17 10.64 12.61
C ASN A 116 6.44 11.89 12.09
N GLU A 117 7.19 12.93 11.70
CA GLU A 117 6.64 14.20 11.16
C GLU A 117 5.56 14.85 12.06
N GLY A 118 5.62 14.60 13.36
CA GLY A 118 4.64 15.08 14.34
C GLY A 118 3.41 14.18 14.49
N ALA A 119 3.33 13.07 13.77
CA ALA A 119 2.27 12.11 13.96
C ALA A 119 2.45 11.38 15.30
N SER A 120 1.36 11.24 16.04
CA SER A 120 1.32 10.49 17.30
C SER A 120 0.91 9.04 17.12
N ARG A 121 0.37 8.67 15.94
CA ARG A 121 -0.03 7.32 15.53
C ARG A 121 0.40 7.08 14.10
N ILE A 122 0.96 5.91 13.84
CA ILE A 122 1.40 5.47 12.51
C ILE A 122 0.76 4.14 12.17
N PHE A 123 0.69 3.86 10.88
CA PHE A 123 0.26 2.60 10.30
C PHE A 123 1.42 1.96 9.56
N ILE A 124 1.55 0.65 9.68
CA ILE A 124 2.59 -0.17 9.05
C ILE A 124 1.88 -1.21 8.19
N GLU A 125 1.97 -1.05 6.88
CA GLU A 125 1.47 -2.00 5.90
C GLU A 125 2.63 -2.86 5.43
N LEU A 126 2.48 -4.17 5.58
CA LEU A 126 3.45 -5.18 5.20
C LEU A 126 2.90 -6.03 4.07
N LYS A 127 3.67 -6.18 2.99
CA LYS A 127 3.40 -7.17 1.95
C LYS A 127 4.52 -8.19 1.96
N PHE A 128 4.16 -9.45 2.10
CA PHE A 128 5.13 -10.52 2.27
C PHE A 128 4.62 -11.84 1.70
N THR A 129 5.56 -12.72 1.42
CA THR A 129 5.29 -14.12 1.09
C THR A 129 5.89 -15.01 2.16
N LEU A 130 5.27 -16.14 2.45
CA LEU A 130 5.72 -17.09 3.45
C LEU A 130 5.55 -18.52 2.91
N ARG A 131 6.57 -19.36 3.09
CA ARG A 131 6.56 -20.75 2.65
C ARG A 131 5.88 -21.66 3.68
N ASP A 132 5.02 -22.55 3.20
CA ASP A 132 4.42 -23.62 4.00
C ASP A 132 5.51 -24.57 4.52
N CYS A 133 5.59 -24.72 5.83
CA CYS A 133 6.54 -25.61 6.50
C CYS A 133 6.37 -27.07 6.09
N ASN A 134 5.14 -27.50 5.80
CA ASN A 134 4.86 -28.89 5.37
C ASN A 134 5.40 -29.19 3.97
N SER A 135 5.66 -28.15 3.18
CA SER A 135 6.24 -28.27 1.83
C SER A 135 7.76 -28.45 1.84
N LEU A 136 8.40 -28.36 3.01
CA LEU A 136 9.84 -28.50 3.14
C LEU A 136 10.26 -29.99 3.20
N PRO A 137 11.32 -30.38 2.46
CA PRO A 137 11.81 -31.76 2.52
C PRO A 137 12.29 -32.09 3.94
N GLY A 138 11.75 -33.20 4.50
CA GLY A 138 12.18 -33.72 5.80
C GLY A 138 11.35 -33.35 7.01
N GLY A 139 10.27 -32.58 6.87
CA GLY A 139 9.30 -32.32 7.95
C GLY A 139 9.94 -31.75 9.22
N LEU A 140 10.74 -30.70 9.11
CA LEU A 140 11.54 -30.16 10.21
C LEU A 140 10.66 -29.44 11.23
N GLY A 141 10.61 -29.94 12.44
CA GLY A 141 9.84 -29.38 13.55
C GLY A 141 10.31 -28.00 14.06
N THR A 142 11.34 -27.41 13.43
CA THR A 142 11.86 -26.07 13.76
C THR A 142 11.31 -24.97 12.87
N CYS A 143 10.72 -25.29 11.71
CA CYS A 143 10.12 -24.31 10.81
C CYS A 143 8.95 -23.60 11.48
N LYS A 144 8.84 -22.29 11.23
CA LYS A 144 7.76 -21.41 11.67
C LYS A 144 7.06 -20.78 10.46
N GLU A 145 5.78 -20.49 10.63
CA GLU A 145 4.97 -19.77 9.63
C GLU A 145 4.59 -18.38 10.13
N THR A 146 5.44 -17.82 10.97
CA THR A 146 5.24 -16.50 11.59
C THR A 146 6.56 -15.77 11.74
N PHE A 147 6.48 -14.44 11.77
CA PHE A 147 7.57 -13.56 12.16
C PHE A 147 7.08 -12.48 13.10
N ASN A 148 7.99 -11.83 13.81
CA ASN A 148 7.65 -10.80 14.78
C ASN A 148 7.98 -9.41 14.22
N VAL A 149 7.14 -8.43 14.55
CA VAL A 149 7.35 -7.01 14.22
C VAL A 149 7.50 -6.22 15.50
N TYR A 150 8.51 -5.36 15.54
CA TYR A 150 8.86 -4.52 16.66
C TYR A 150 9.07 -3.08 16.23
N TYR A 151 9.05 -2.16 17.22
CA TYR A 151 9.46 -0.78 17.03
C TYR A 151 10.29 -0.28 18.21
N PHE A 152 11.10 0.74 17.95
CA PHE A 152 11.86 1.45 18.97
C PHE A 152 11.84 2.94 18.70
N GLN A 153 11.29 3.73 19.63
CA GLN A 153 11.23 5.19 19.51
C GLN A 153 12.56 5.85 19.90
N SER A 154 13.02 6.80 19.08
CA SER A 154 14.26 7.55 19.33
C SER A 154 14.15 8.98 18.82
N ASN A 155 14.78 9.91 19.55
CA ASN A 155 14.98 11.28 19.06
C ASN A 155 16.23 11.41 18.17
N GLU A 156 17.09 10.40 18.14
CA GLU A 156 18.37 10.38 17.48
C GLU A 156 18.40 9.35 16.36
N LYS A 157 19.13 9.70 15.29
CA LYS A 157 19.30 8.84 14.12
C LYS A 157 20.40 7.79 14.29
N ASP A 158 21.13 7.79 15.41
CA ASP A 158 22.31 6.94 15.65
C ASP A 158 21.96 5.57 16.28
N GLY A 159 20.99 4.87 15.72
CA GLY A 159 20.58 3.54 16.17
C GLY A 159 21.48 2.38 15.70
N ARG A 160 22.82 2.58 15.60
CA ARG A 160 23.74 1.54 15.09
C ARG A 160 23.91 0.33 15.99
N ASN A 161 23.52 0.44 17.26
CA ASN A 161 23.59 -0.68 18.22
C ASN A 161 22.19 -1.26 18.44
N ILE A 162 21.89 -2.33 17.73
CA ILE A 162 20.64 -3.09 17.92
C ILE A 162 20.72 -3.75 19.30
N ARG A 163 19.94 -3.24 20.24
CA ARG A 163 19.71 -3.89 21.54
C ARG A 163 18.29 -4.40 21.54
N GLU A 164 18.13 -5.69 21.36
CA GLU A 164 16.81 -6.35 21.27
C GLU A 164 15.86 -5.96 22.42
N ASN A 165 16.39 -5.82 23.62
CA ASN A 165 15.63 -5.45 24.82
C ASN A 165 15.07 -4.01 24.82
N GLN A 166 15.45 -3.17 23.87
CA GLN A 166 14.91 -1.81 23.71
C GLN A 166 13.70 -1.76 22.77
N TYR A 167 13.51 -2.82 21.97
CA TYR A 167 12.42 -2.90 21.04
C TYR A 167 11.14 -3.39 21.70
N VAL A 168 10.05 -2.72 21.42
CA VAL A 168 8.70 -3.10 21.85
C VAL A 168 8.06 -3.90 20.76
N LYS A 169 7.57 -5.08 21.10
CA LYS A 169 6.86 -5.94 20.15
C LYS A 169 5.52 -5.32 19.78
N ILE A 170 5.27 -5.20 18.50
CA ILE A 170 3.97 -4.78 17.94
C ILE A 170 3.07 -6.01 17.85
N ASP A 171 3.51 -7.03 17.09
CA ASP A 171 2.73 -8.24 16.88
C ASP A 171 3.59 -9.41 16.39
N THR A 172 3.00 -10.60 16.38
CA THR A 172 3.45 -11.75 15.60
C THR A 172 2.56 -11.89 14.38
N ILE A 173 3.14 -11.79 13.21
CA ILE A 173 2.44 -11.85 11.93
C ILE A 173 2.48 -13.28 11.41
N ALA A 174 1.31 -13.80 11.03
CA ALA A 174 1.15 -15.07 10.33
C ALA A 174 0.68 -14.80 8.89
N ALA A 175 0.94 -15.73 7.98
CA ALA A 175 0.40 -15.65 6.63
C ALA A 175 -1.02 -16.22 6.60
N ASP A 176 -1.92 -15.54 5.89
CA ASP A 176 -3.24 -16.10 5.55
C ASP A 176 -3.09 -17.21 4.49
N GLU A 177 -2.15 -17.00 3.56
CA GLU A 177 -1.80 -17.96 2.53
C GLU A 177 -0.29 -18.17 2.46
N SER A 178 0.16 -19.41 2.65
CA SER A 178 1.54 -19.82 2.43
C SER A 178 1.71 -20.47 1.05
N PHE A 179 2.90 -20.35 0.46
CA PHE A 179 3.21 -20.97 -0.83
C PHE A 179 3.96 -22.30 -0.63
N THR A 180 3.73 -23.23 -1.56
CA THR A 180 4.35 -24.56 -1.61
C THR A 180 5.43 -24.61 -2.69
N GLU A 181 6.13 -25.74 -2.80
CA GLU A 181 7.10 -25.97 -3.87
C GLU A 181 6.42 -26.06 -5.26
N LEU A 182 5.17 -26.50 -5.32
CA LEU A 182 4.38 -26.53 -6.55
C LEU A 182 4.06 -25.12 -7.03
N ASP A 183 3.69 -24.23 -6.12
CA ASP A 183 3.43 -22.80 -6.44
C ASP A 183 4.68 -22.12 -7.02
N LEU A 184 5.88 -22.47 -6.53
CA LEU A 184 7.14 -22.00 -7.11
C LEU A 184 7.35 -22.47 -8.55
N GLY A 185 6.98 -23.75 -8.83
CA GLY A 185 7.03 -24.30 -10.19
C GLY A 185 6.13 -23.55 -11.16
N ASP A 186 4.96 -23.15 -10.71
CA ASP A 186 3.97 -22.38 -11.48
C ASP A 186 4.21 -20.85 -11.44
N ARG A 187 5.23 -20.41 -10.69
CA ARG A 187 5.54 -18.98 -10.44
C ARG A 187 4.39 -18.18 -9.83
N VAL A 188 3.53 -18.83 -9.07
CA VAL A 188 2.43 -18.20 -8.34
C VAL A 188 2.88 -17.90 -6.91
N MET A 189 3.22 -16.64 -6.64
CA MET A 189 3.58 -16.19 -5.29
C MET A 189 2.33 -15.66 -4.58
N LYS A 190 2.01 -16.26 -3.42
CA LYS A 190 0.90 -15.81 -2.58
C LYS A 190 1.34 -14.62 -1.73
N LEU A 191 0.87 -13.45 -2.10
CA LEU A 191 1.22 -12.19 -1.44
C LEU A 191 0.21 -11.88 -0.34
N ASN A 192 0.68 -11.90 0.90
CA ASN A 192 -0.11 -11.49 2.07
C ASN A 192 0.04 -10.00 2.30
N THR A 193 -1.02 -9.36 2.81
CA THR A 193 -1.00 -7.95 3.19
C THR A 193 -1.55 -7.80 4.61
N GLU A 194 -0.71 -7.27 5.52
CA GLU A 194 -1.07 -7.02 6.90
C GLU A 194 -0.85 -5.56 7.26
N VAL A 195 -1.78 -5.00 8.03
CA VAL A 195 -1.67 -3.63 8.54
C VAL A 195 -1.73 -3.66 10.06
N ARG A 196 -0.77 -2.98 10.69
CA ARG A 196 -0.76 -2.74 12.13
C ARG A 196 -0.58 -1.25 12.39
N ASP A 197 -1.07 -0.80 13.52
CA ASP A 197 -0.86 0.57 13.96
C ASP A 197 -0.10 0.63 15.27
N VAL A 198 0.59 1.74 15.48
CA VAL A 198 1.40 2.02 16.66
C VAL A 198 1.14 3.43 17.13
N GLY A 199 0.80 3.57 18.41
CA GLY A 199 0.62 4.84 19.12
C GLY A 199 0.47 4.61 20.63
N PRO A 200 0.63 5.65 21.44
CA PRO A 200 1.11 6.99 21.11
C PRO A 200 2.63 7.06 20.87
N LEU A 201 3.06 7.77 19.85
CA LEU A 201 4.46 8.08 19.64
C LEU A 201 4.81 9.38 20.37
N THR A 202 5.88 9.34 21.17
CA THR A 202 6.32 10.46 22.04
C THR A 202 7.68 11.03 21.66
N LYS A 203 8.41 10.36 20.74
CA LYS A 203 9.72 10.80 20.26
C LYS A 203 9.60 11.34 18.83
N LYS A 204 10.67 11.94 18.33
CA LYS A 204 10.71 12.54 16.98
C LYS A 204 10.70 11.52 15.85
N GLY A 205 10.97 10.26 16.14
CA GLY A 205 10.96 9.19 15.16
C GLY A 205 11.19 7.83 15.82
N PHE A 206 11.39 6.83 14.99
CA PHE A 206 11.46 5.43 15.41
C PHE A 206 12.22 4.59 14.41
N TYR A 207 12.53 3.36 14.83
CA TYR A 207 13.00 2.26 13.99
C TYR A 207 11.95 1.16 14.00
N LEU A 208 11.76 0.47 12.89
CA LEU A 208 11.05 -0.80 12.84
C LEU A 208 12.07 -1.94 12.81
N ALA A 209 11.68 -3.08 13.34
CA ALA A 209 12.47 -4.29 13.27
C ALA A 209 11.57 -5.49 12.98
N PHE A 210 12.09 -6.38 12.14
CA PHE A 210 11.47 -7.64 11.76
C PHE A 210 12.35 -8.77 12.27
N GLN A 211 11.78 -9.66 13.08
CA GLN A 211 12.52 -10.79 13.65
C GLN A 211 11.99 -12.10 13.03
N ASP A 212 12.87 -12.82 12.41
CA ASP A 212 12.64 -14.21 12.02
C ASP A 212 13.18 -15.15 13.12
N VAL A 213 12.40 -16.17 13.44
CA VAL A 213 12.72 -17.24 14.40
C VAL A 213 12.64 -18.63 13.76
N GLY A 214 12.83 -18.72 12.46
CA GLY A 214 12.84 -19.96 11.69
C GLY A 214 11.79 -20.07 10.60
N ALA A 215 11.31 -18.95 10.07
CA ALA A 215 10.43 -18.92 8.90
C ALA A 215 11.22 -18.89 7.59
N CYS A 216 10.53 -19.21 6.50
CA CYS A 216 11.01 -18.94 5.15
C CYS A 216 10.13 -17.84 4.57
N ILE A 217 10.59 -16.61 4.66
CA ILE A 217 9.80 -15.41 4.41
C ILE A 217 10.54 -14.44 3.49
N ALA A 218 9.80 -13.72 2.64
CA ALA A 218 10.26 -12.55 1.93
C ALA A 218 9.34 -11.35 2.20
N LEU A 219 9.91 -10.25 2.71
CA LEU A 219 9.26 -8.96 2.83
C LEU A 219 9.37 -8.24 1.48
N VAL A 220 8.24 -8.16 0.76
CA VAL A 220 8.16 -7.59 -0.58
C VAL A 220 7.95 -6.08 -0.54
N SER A 221 7.23 -5.59 0.48
CA SER A 221 6.99 -4.16 0.66
C SER A 221 6.74 -3.84 2.12
N VAL A 222 7.31 -2.74 2.58
CA VAL A 222 7.03 -2.12 3.86
C VAL A 222 6.67 -0.68 3.62
N ARG A 223 5.43 -0.31 3.93
CA ARG A 223 4.92 1.05 3.87
C ARG A 223 4.57 1.53 5.26
N VAL A 224 5.08 2.69 5.65
CA VAL A 224 4.74 3.34 6.92
C VAL A 224 4.13 4.69 6.62
N TYR A 225 2.97 4.96 7.19
CA TYR A 225 2.23 6.19 6.94
C TYR A 225 1.46 6.64 8.16
N TYR A 226 1.03 7.89 8.17
CA TYR A 226 0.04 8.40 9.09
C TYR A 226 -1.16 8.95 8.33
N LYS A 227 -2.27 9.14 9.03
CA LYS A 227 -3.50 9.68 8.46
C LYS A 227 -3.68 11.13 8.87
N LYS A 228 -4.25 11.94 7.98
CA LYS A 228 -4.65 13.33 8.26
C LYS A 228 -5.99 13.65 7.61
N CYS A 229 -6.75 14.53 8.23
CA CYS A 229 -7.85 15.20 7.57
C CYS A 229 -7.28 16.30 6.66
N THR A 230 -7.50 16.20 5.36
CA THR A 230 -7.02 17.19 4.40
C THR A 230 -7.80 18.49 4.51
N SER A 231 -7.11 19.63 4.25
CA SER A 231 -7.73 20.95 4.29
C SER A 231 -8.98 21.03 3.41
N VAL A 232 -10.05 21.58 3.94
CA VAL A 232 -11.34 21.68 3.25
C VAL A 232 -12.09 22.95 3.64
N VAL A 233 -12.86 23.50 2.70
CA VAL A 233 -13.83 24.57 3.00
C VAL A 233 -15.22 23.96 3.13
N ARG A 234 -15.87 24.16 4.27
CA ARG A 234 -17.24 23.76 4.56
C ARG A 234 -17.98 24.89 5.25
N ASN A 235 -19.23 25.15 4.86
CA ASN A 235 -20.07 26.21 5.45
C ASN A 235 -19.34 27.58 5.49
N LEU A 236 -18.63 27.94 4.42
CA LEU A 236 -17.81 29.15 4.31
C LEU A 236 -16.67 29.26 5.35
N ALA A 237 -16.27 28.16 5.97
CA ALA A 237 -15.12 28.08 6.88
C ALA A 237 -14.06 27.15 6.31
N LEU A 238 -12.80 27.58 6.38
CA LEU A 238 -11.62 26.81 6.04
C LEU A 238 -11.16 26.01 7.26
N PHE A 239 -11.08 24.71 7.15
CA PHE A 239 -10.49 23.80 8.11
C PHE A 239 -9.10 23.38 7.58
N PRO A 240 -8.03 23.56 8.34
CA PRO A 240 -6.66 23.23 7.89
C PRO A 240 -6.39 21.74 7.89
N ASP A 241 -5.30 21.34 7.21
CA ASP A 241 -4.74 19.99 7.37
C ASP A 241 -4.57 19.67 8.85
N THR A 242 -5.07 18.52 9.28
CA THR A 242 -5.04 18.11 10.68
C THR A 242 -4.61 16.65 10.80
N ILE A 243 -3.49 16.41 11.46
CA ILE A 243 -2.99 15.05 11.75
C ILE A 243 -3.95 14.40 12.75
N THR A 244 -4.28 13.12 12.54
CA THR A 244 -5.18 12.35 13.40
C THR A 244 -4.61 12.14 14.81
N GLY A 245 -5.49 11.90 15.78
CA GLY A 245 -5.11 11.66 17.17
C GLY A 245 -4.34 10.36 17.38
N ALA A 246 -3.82 10.20 18.59
CA ALA A 246 -3.02 9.03 18.99
C ALA A 246 -3.87 7.76 19.21
N ASP A 247 -5.15 7.93 19.51
CA ASP A 247 -6.10 6.85 19.80
C ASP A 247 -7.09 6.67 18.65
N SER A 248 -7.44 5.42 18.35
CA SER A 248 -8.42 5.08 17.30
C SER A 248 -9.83 5.58 17.59
N SER A 249 -10.16 5.85 18.84
CA SER A 249 -11.45 6.41 19.26
C SER A 249 -11.45 7.93 19.38
N GLN A 250 -10.30 8.58 19.25
CA GLN A 250 -10.16 10.02 19.47
C GLN A 250 -10.66 10.83 18.29
N LEU A 251 -11.57 11.77 18.56
CA LEU A 251 -12.00 12.80 17.63
C LEU A 251 -11.31 14.12 17.98
N LEU A 252 -10.61 14.72 17.02
CA LEU A 252 -9.95 16.01 17.21
C LEU A 252 -10.88 17.14 16.78
N GLU A 253 -11.32 17.98 17.73
CA GLU A 253 -12.06 19.19 17.43
C GLU A 253 -11.14 20.24 16.82
N VAL A 254 -11.53 20.78 15.66
CA VAL A 254 -10.78 21.79 14.92
C VAL A 254 -11.70 22.97 14.64
N SER A 255 -11.24 24.18 14.99
CA SER A 255 -11.95 25.41 14.66
C SER A 255 -11.65 25.85 13.24
N GLY A 256 -12.70 26.13 12.46
CA GLY A 256 -12.59 26.66 11.11
C GLY A 256 -12.42 28.18 11.11
N LYS A 257 -11.71 28.69 10.11
CA LYS A 257 -11.55 30.11 9.84
C LYS A 257 -12.48 30.54 8.71
N CYS A 258 -13.31 31.56 8.93
CA CYS A 258 -14.17 32.09 7.88
C CYS A 258 -13.39 32.50 6.62
N VAL A 259 -13.91 32.18 5.43
CA VAL A 259 -13.37 32.62 4.16
C VAL A 259 -13.49 34.16 4.01
N ASN A 260 -12.78 34.73 3.04
CA ASN A 260 -12.81 36.18 2.82
C ASN A 260 -14.25 36.68 2.60
N TYR A 261 -14.55 37.85 3.17
CA TYR A 261 -15.85 38.51 3.10
C TYR A 261 -16.98 37.67 3.76
N SER A 262 -16.65 36.80 4.71
CA SER A 262 -17.62 36.15 5.57
C SER A 262 -17.32 36.37 7.05
N VAL A 263 -18.34 36.28 7.87
CA VAL A 263 -18.30 36.51 9.32
C VAL A 263 -19.11 35.45 10.05
N THR A 264 -18.86 35.31 11.33
CA THR A 264 -19.61 34.44 12.24
C THR A 264 -19.58 34.99 13.65
N ASP A 265 -20.60 34.71 14.45
CA ASP A 265 -20.62 35.03 15.88
C ASP A 265 -19.77 34.02 16.67
N GLU A 266 -19.82 32.74 16.29
CA GLU A 266 -19.04 31.65 16.88
C GLU A 266 -18.25 30.93 15.78
N SER A 267 -16.97 30.67 16.03
CA SER A 267 -16.11 29.93 15.08
C SER A 267 -16.70 28.56 14.78
N PRO A 268 -16.94 28.23 13.50
CA PRO A 268 -17.39 26.90 13.13
C PRO A 268 -16.37 25.84 13.56
N LYS A 269 -16.86 24.67 13.93
CA LYS A 269 -16.02 23.55 14.39
C LYS A 269 -16.29 22.30 13.55
N MET A 270 -15.31 21.48 13.41
CA MET A 270 -15.43 20.17 12.77
C MET A 270 -14.48 19.18 13.46
N HIS A 271 -14.84 17.91 13.45
CA HIS A 271 -14.03 16.87 14.06
C HIS A 271 -13.31 16.06 13.00
N CYS A 272 -12.00 15.87 13.19
CA CYS A 272 -11.19 14.96 12.43
C CYS A 272 -11.19 13.59 13.11
N SER A 273 -11.63 12.57 12.40
CA SER A 273 -11.65 11.18 12.89
C SER A 273 -10.27 10.54 12.87
N ALA A 274 -10.10 9.44 13.57
CA ALA A 274 -8.88 8.64 13.57
C ALA A 274 -8.54 8.04 12.20
N GLU A 275 -9.53 7.97 11.29
CA GLU A 275 -9.38 7.48 9.92
C GLU A 275 -9.02 8.58 8.91
N GLY A 276 -8.82 9.83 9.38
CA GLY A 276 -8.47 10.96 8.55
C GLY A 276 -9.68 11.57 7.82
N GLU A 277 -10.87 11.35 8.32
CA GLU A 277 -12.10 11.85 7.72
C GLU A 277 -12.71 12.97 8.55
N TRP A 278 -13.16 14.03 7.86
CA TRP A 278 -13.90 15.08 8.49
C TRP A 278 -15.35 14.65 8.75
N LEU A 279 -15.83 14.88 9.98
CA LEU A 279 -17.23 14.71 10.33
C LEU A 279 -18.04 15.93 9.93
N VAL A 280 -19.32 15.94 10.31
CA VAL A 280 -20.23 17.04 9.99
C VAL A 280 -19.81 18.33 10.69
N PRO A 281 -19.74 19.47 9.97
CA PRO A 281 -19.38 20.75 10.56
C PRO A 281 -20.50 21.27 11.50
N ILE A 282 -20.10 21.89 12.60
CA ILE A 282 -20.95 22.56 13.57
C ILE A 282 -20.78 24.06 13.37
N GLY A 283 -21.86 24.79 13.16
CA GLY A 283 -21.80 26.22 12.87
C GLY A 283 -21.51 26.51 11.41
N LYS A 284 -21.53 27.80 11.07
CA LYS A 284 -21.28 28.32 9.71
C LYS A 284 -20.80 29.75 9.74
N CYS A 285 -20.09 30.15 8.71
CA CYS A 285 -19.89 31.56 8.39
C CYS A 285 -20.99 32.04 7.42
N MET A 286 -21.26 33.31 7.39
CA MET A 286 -22.21 33.96 6.50
C MET A 286 -21.53 35.08 5.74
N CYS A 287 -21.86 35.25 4.47
CA CYS A 287 -21.29 36.35 3.68
C CYS A 287 -21.71 37.69 4.25
N GLN A 288 -20.78 38.63 4.26
CA GLN A 288 -21.01 40.02 4.64
C GLN A 288 -22.06 40.67 3.72
N GLU A 289 -22.66 41.78 4.17
CA GLU A 289 -23.58 42.58 3.38
C GLU A 289 -22.95 42.99 2.03
N GLY A 290 -23.71 42.85 0.96
CA GLY A 290 -23.25 43.08 -0.41
C GLY A 290 -22.54 41.91 -1.07
N TYR A 291 -22.36 40.76 -0.38
CA TYR A 291 -21.80 39.53 -0.91
C TYR A 291 -22.83 38.38 -0.88
N GLU A 292 -22.63 37.42 -1.78
CA GLU A 292 -23.43 36.19 -1.85
C GLU A 292 -22.52 34.95 -1.94
N GLU A 293 -23.02 33.84 -1.44
CA GLU A 293 -22.28 32.57 -1.50
C GLU A 293 -22.31 31.98 -2.91
N LYS A 294 -21.13 31.73 -3.46
CA LYS A 294 -20.91 30.95 -4.70
C LYS A 294 -19.70 30.05 -4.54
N ASN A 295 -19.87 28.76 -4.76
CA ASN A 295 -18.77 27.76 -4.72
C ASN A 295 -17.93 27.82 -3.43
N ASN A 296 -18.57 27.82 -2.27
CA ASN A 296 -17.93 27.93 -0.95
C ASN A 296 -17.08 29.21 -0.75
N THR A 297 -17.35 30.27 -1.47
CA THR A 297 -16.71 31.58 -1.35
C THR A 297 -17.78 32.68 -1.32
N CYS A 298 -17.46 33.85 -0.73
CA CYS A 298 -18.33 35.02 -0.79
C CYS A 298 -17.91 35.92 -1.94
N GLN A 299 -18.80 36.13 -2.92
CA GLN A 299 -18.57 36.97 -4.10
C GLN A 299 -19.50 38.17 -4.03
N ARG A 300 -19.04 39.31 -4.57
CA ARG A 300 -19.83 40.55 -4.59
C ARG A 300 -21.09 40.32 -5.44
N ARG A 301 -22.22 40.74 -4.92
CA ARG A 301 -23.47 40.76 -5.70
C ARG A 301 -23.32 41.65 -6.93
N THR A 302 -23.65 41.14 -8.09
CA THR A 302 -23.68 41.89 -9.36
C THR A 302 -25.05 42.57 -9.56
#